data_6f36cf0ccc9804d9a27bdaa23599ddd2
#
_entry.id   6f36cf0ccc9804d9a27bdaa23599ddd2
#
_cell.length_a   1.000
_cell.length_b   1.000
_cell.length_c   1.000
_cell.angle_alpha   90.00
_cell.angle_beta   90.00
_cell.angle_gamma   90.00
#
_symmetry.space_group_name_H-M   'P 1'
#
loop_
_entity.id
_entity.type
_entity.pdbx_description
1 polymer ?
#
loop_
_entity_poly.entity_id
_entity_poly.type
_entity_poly.pdbx_seq_one_letter_code
_entity_poly.pdbx_strand_id
1 'polypeptide(L)'
;MRFFKFLIFLFSATSLAQVETPQASPIADFTQIVGLTEIKITYSRPSMRGRKIMGDLIPYGAIWRTGANDNSLISFSDDVLVGNKTLKAGKYSIYTRPEKSNWEVYFYNKTDNSGLPKPWDESLIAASLTVKTKNVSEPRENFTISIESINNDGAFIRLAW
;
A
#
# COMPACT_ATOMS: atom_id res chain seq x y z
N MET A 1 -8.78 -71.36 -29.18
CA MET A 1 -7.87 -70.41 -28.52
C MET A 1 -8.32 -68.99 -28.81
N ARG A 2 -8.85 -68.28 -27.80
CA ARG A 2 -9.30 -66.90 -27.93
C ARG A 2 -8.19 -65.97 -27.43
N PHE A 3 -7.54 -65.24 -28.34
CA PHE A 3 -6.55 -64.22 -27.97
C PHE A 3 -7.25 -62.98 -27.40
N PHE A 4 -7.07 -62.68 -26.13
CA PHE A 4 -7.53 -61.49 -25.47
C PHE A 4 -6.51 -60.39 -25.76
N LYS A 5 -6.85 -59.40 -26.59
CA LYS A 5 -6.00 -58.22 -26.87
C LYS A 5 -6.18 -57.22 -25.72
N PHE A 6 -5.14 -57.07 -24.90
CA PHE A 6 -5.10 -56.07 -23.84
C PHE A 6 -4.66 -54.75 -24.43
N LEU A 7 -5.59 -53.78 -24.48
CA LEU A 7 -5.31 -52.43 -24.95
C LEU A 7 -4.84 -51.60 -23.76
N ILE A 8 -3.53 -51.28 -23.65
CA ILE A 8 -2.97 -50.42 -22.63
C ILE A 8 -3.20 -48.96 -23.04
N PHE A 9 -4.06 -48.24 -22.35
CA PHE A 9 -4.29 -46.81 -22.50
C PHE A 9 -3.24 -46.04 -21.70
N LEU A 10 -2.22 -45.46 -22.36
CA LEU A 10 -1.26 -44.55 -21.72
C LEU A 10 -1.96 -43.22 -21.50
N PHE A 11 -2.27 -42.90 -20.25
CA PHE A 11 -2.77 -41.60 -19.81
C PHE A 11 -1.57 -40.66 -19.59
N SER A 12 -1.27 -39.77 -20.51
CA SER A 12 -0.26 -38.73 -20.34
C SER A 12 -0.81 -37.64 -19.43
N ALA A 13 -0.42 -37.67 -18.17
CA ALA A 13 -0.67 -36.57 -17.24
C ALA A 13 0.28 -35.40 -17.56
N THR A 14 -0.22 -34.34 -18.18
CA THR A 14 0.50 -33.08 -18.33
C THR A 14 0.52 -32.38 -16.99
N SER A 15 1.65 -32.43 -16.29
CA SER A 15 1.89 -31.64 -15.09
C SER A 15 2.15 -30.21 -15.51
N LEU A 16 1.18 -29.30 -15.31
CA LEU A 16 1.38 -27.87 -15.43
C LEU A 16 2.10 -27.38 -14.19
N ALA A 17 3.41 -27.27 -14.25
CA ALA A 17 4.19 -26.59 -13.20
C ALA A 17 3.88 -25.09 -13.31
N GLN A 18 3.08 -24.55 -12.38
CA GLN A 18 2.93 -23.10 -12.20
C GLN A 18 4.21 -22.56 -11.60
N VAL A 19 4.97 -21.79 -12.38
CA VAL A 19 6.11 -21.03 -11.88
C VAL A 19 5.57 -19.73 -11.29
N GLU A 20 5.55 -19.62 -9.95
CA GLU A 20 5.26 -18.35 -9.28
C GLU A 20 6.45 -17.41 -9.48
N THR A 21 6.21 -16.27 -10.13
CA THR A 21 7.21 -15.21 -10.27
C THR A 21 7.02 -14.18 -9.16
N PRO A 22 8.12 -13.70 -8.51
CA PRO A 22 8.04 -12.64 -7.53
C PRO A 22 7.38 -11.38 -8.10
N GLN A 23 6.52 -10.74 -7.32
CA GLN A 23 5.88 -9.49 -7.72
C GLN A 23 6.91 -8.37 -7.88
N ALA A 24 6.77 -7.58 -8.93
CA ALA A 24 7.64 -6.43 -9.21
C ALA A 24 7.61 -5.34 -8.11
N SER A 25 6.55 -5.32 -7.31
CA SER A 25 6.36 -4.45 -6.15
C SER A 25 5.94 -5.33 -4.98
N PRO A 26 6.91 -5.87 -4.20
CA PRO A 26 6.60 -6.79 -3.11
C PRO A 26 5.75 -6.12 -2.02
N ILE A 27 4.92 -6.91 -1.37
CA ILE A 27 4.10 -6.47 -0.24
C ILE A 27 4.98 -6.33 1.00
N ALA A 28 4.76 -5.25 1.76
CA ALA A 28 5.19 -5.08 3.13
C ALA A 28 3.95 -5.07 4.03
N ASP A 29 4.02 -5.83 5.09
CA ASP A 29 2.99 -5.92 6.13
C ASP A 29 3.70 -5.85 7.48
N PHE A 30 3.37 -4.88 8.30
CA PHE A 30 3.96 -4.75 9.62
C PHE A 30 3.00 -4.10 10.61
N THR A 31 3.23 -4.40 11.87
CA THR A 31 2.48 -3.89 13.01
C THR A 31 3.43 -3.17 13.97
N GLN A 32 3.00 -2.03 14.50
CA GLN A 32 3.71 -1.26 15.52
C GLN A 32 2.74 -0.87 16.61
N ILE A 33 3.14 -1.11 17.87
CA ILE A 33 2.44 -0.58 19.04
C ILE A 33 2.98 0.82 19.34
N VAL A 34 2.09 1.79 19.49
CA VAL A 34 2.38 3.17 19.87
C VAL A 34 1.51 3.52 21.08
N GLY A 35 2.12 3.71 22.24
CA GLY A 35 1.38 3.72 23.49
C GLY A 35 0.63 2.42 23.72
N LEU A 36 -0.71 2.45 23.71
CA LEU A 36 -1.56 1.27 23.79
C LEU A 36 -2.19 0.89 22.44
N THR A 37 -2.06 1.74 21.43
CA THR A 37 -2.70 1.56 20.13
C THR A 37 -1.85 0.70 19.18
N GLU A 38 -2.44 -0.33 18.63
CA GLU A 38 -1.86 -1.10 17.54
C GLU A 38 -2.10 -0.39 16.21
N ILE A 39 -1.02 -0.16 15.47
CA ILE A 39 -1.05 0.38 14.09
C ILE A 39 -0.53 -0.70 13.16
N LYS A 40 -1.36 -1.17 12.23
CA LYS A 40 -0.96 -2.10 11.19
C LYS A 40 -0.96 -1.42 9.83
N ILE A 41 0.10 -1.61 9.05
CA ILE A 41 0.24 -1.06 7.70
C ILE A 41 0.55 -2.19 6.72
N THR A 42 -0.22 -2.25 5.63
CA THR A 42 -0.03 -3.20 4.52
C THR A 42 0.02 -2.42 3.21
N TYR A 43 1.10 -2.56 2.45
CA TYR A 43 1.27 -1.82 1.19
C TYR A 43 2.24 -2.52 0.25
N SER A 44 2.13 -2.25 -1.06
CA SER A 44 3.12 -2.71 -2.05
C SER A 44 4.21 -1.66 -2.24
N ARG A 45 5.46 -2.12 -2.37
CA ARG A 45 6.69 -1.32 -2.43
C ARG A 45 7.25 -1.25 -3.85
N PRO A 46 6.79 -0.32 -4.71
CA PRO A 46 7.39 -0.15 -6.02
C PRO A 46 8.82 0.37 -5.94
N SER A 47 9.66 -0.08 -6.87
CA SER A 47 11.03 0.38 -7.04
C SER A 47 11.11 1.52 -8.05
N MET A 48 12.04 2.43 -7.85
CA MET A 48 12.29 3.58 -8.74
C MET A 48 12.81 3.13 -10.11
N ARG A 49 13.74 2.21 -10.15
CA ARG A 49 14.33 1.64 -11.39
C ARG A 49 14.83 2.73 -12.34
N GLY A 50 15.55 3.73 -11.80
CA GLY A 50 16.07 4.84 -12.57
C GLY A 50 15.06 5.86 -13.10
N ARG A 51 13.74 5.70 -12.78
CA ARG A 51 12.69 6.63 -13.22
C ARG A 51 12.62 7.85 -12.30
N LYS A 52 12.23 8.98 -12.87
CA LYS A 52 11.81 10.13 -12.08
C LYS A 52 10.40 9.87 -11.55
N ILE A 53 10.22 9.92 -10.23
CA ILE A 53 8.97 9.55 -9.60
C ILE A 53 8.03 10.75 -9.51
N MET A 54 8.35 11.72 -8.66
CA MET A 54 7.46 12.86 -8.40
C MET A 54 7.49 13.87 -9.55
N GLY A 55 6.33 14.23 -10.04
CA GLY A 55 6.14 15.14 -11.18
C GLY A 55 6.32 14.48 -12.55
N ASP A 56 6.52 13.14 -12.60
CA ASP A 56 6.63 12.36 -13.83
C ASP A 56 5.79 11.08 -13.70
N LEU A 57 6.31 9.98 -13.14
CA LEU A 57 5.55 8.74 -12.95
C LEU A 57 4.29 8.98 -12.10
N ILE A 58 4.40 9.83 -11.08
CA ILE A 58 3.29 10.33 -10.27
C ILE A 58 3.18 11.83 -10.51
N PRO A 59 2.22 12.27 -11.34
CA PRO A 59 2.03 13.69 -11.62
C PRO A 59 1.68 14.47 -10.35
N TYR A 60 2.19 15.68 -10.24
CA TYR A 60 1.75 16.60 -9.18
C TYR A 60 0.25 16.94 -9.33
N GLY A 61 -0.46 17.10 -8.23
CA GLY A 61 -1.89 17.36 -8.19
C GLY A 61 -2.79 16.16 -8.45
N ALA A 62 -2.25 15.04 -8.90
CA ALA A 62 -3.01 13.81 -9.10
C ALA A 62 -3.12 12.98 -7.82
N ILE A 63 -4.29 12.37 -7.59
CA ILE A 63 -4.43 11.43 -6.47
C ILE A 63 -3.69 10.13 -6.82
N TRP A 64 -2.86 9.68 -5.89
CA TRP A 64 -2.07 8.46 -5.98
C TRP A 64 -2.48 7.47 -4.87
N ARG A 65 -2.54 6.18 -5.22
CA ARG A 65 -2.85 5.09 -4.27
C ARG A 65 -1.76 4.81 -3.23
N THR A 66 -0.72 5.66 -3.17
CA THR A 66 0.35 5.63 -2.16
C THR A 66 1.08 4.28 -2.10
N GLY A 67 1.41 3.75 -3.26
CA GLY A 67 2.03 2.44 -3.44
C GLY A 67 1.83 1.90 -4.86
N ALA A 68 1.73 0.58 -4.97
CA ALA A 68 1.46 -0.14 -6.21
C ALA A 68 0.46 -1.28 -5.97
N ASN A 69 -0.01 -1.90 -7.05
CA ASN A 69 -1.00 -2.98 -7.02
C ASN A 69 -2.27 -2.56 -6.27
N ASP A 70 -2.60 -3.23 -5.17
CA ASP A 70 -3.76 -2.92 -4.34
C ASP A 70 -3.57 -1.66 -3.49
N ASN A 71 -4.61 -1.26 -2.77
CA ASN A 71 -4.57 -0.11 -1.87
C ASN A 71 -3.52 -0.28 -0.78
N SER A 72 -2.83 0.78 -0.45
CA SER A 72 -2.10 0.86 0.81
C SER A 72 -3.08 1.03 1.95
N LEU A 73 -3.01 0.15 2.93
CA LEU A 73 -3.94 0.07 4.04
C LEU A 73 -3.27 0.41 5.35
N ILE A 74 -4.00 1.07 6.22
CA ILE A 74 -3.64 1.29 7.63
C ILE A 74 -4.83 0.96 8.51
N SER A 75 -4.56 0.34 9.66
CA SER A 75 -5.58 0.14 10.69
C SER A 75 -5.07 0.59 12.05
N PHE A 76 -6.01 1.04 12.87
CA PHE A 76 -5.80 1.46 14.24
C PHE A 76 -6.73 0.66 15.16
N SER A 77 -6.19 0.14 16.28
CA SER A 77 -7.00 -0.58 17.29
C SER A 77 -7.92 0.35 18.09
N ASP A 78 -7.54 1.62 18.18
CA ASP A 78 -8.20 2.65 18.98
C ASP A 78 -8.44 3.93 18.17
N ASP A 79 -9.26 4.83 18.69
CA ASP A 79 -9.41 6.18 18.14
C ASP A 79 -8.09 6.93 18.25
N VAL A 80 -7.64 7.54 17.15
CA VAL A 80 -6.39 8.29 17.08
C VAL A 80 -6.61 9.73 16.65
N LEU A 81 -5.71 10.62 17.04
CA LEU A 81 -5.69 11.98 16.54
C LEU A 81 -4.70 12.07 15.37
N VAL A 82 -5.21 12.37 14.17
CA VAL A 82 -4.39 12.59 12.97
C VAL A 82 -4.41 14.07 12.63
N GLY A 83 -3.27 14.73 12.88
CA GLY A 83 -3.24 16.20 12.85
C GLY A 83 -4.16 16.77 13.94
N ASN A 84 -5.26 17.39 13.54
CA ASN A 84 -6.27 17.96 14.44
C ASN A 84 -7.65 17.26 14.33
N LYS A 85 -7.71 16.10 13.67
CA LYS A 85 -8.95 15.34 13.48
C LYS A 85 -8.89 14.00 14.18
N THR A 86 -9.95 13.65 14.91
CA THR A 86 -10.12 12.30 15.46
C THR A 86 -10.50 11.34 14.33
N LEU A 87 -9.69 10.31 14.15
CA LEU A 87 -9.95 9.18 13.29
C LEU A 87 -10.35 8.00 14.15
N LYS A 88 -11.51 7.41 13.88
CA LYS A 88 -12.03 6.29 14.65
C LYS A 88 -11.17 5.03 14.48
N ALA A 89 -11.17 4.16 15.48
CA ALA A 89 -10.62 2.81 15.36
C ALA A 89 -11.18 2.13 14.11
N GLY A 90 -10.31 1.49 13.33
CA GLY A 90 -10.74 0.86 12.09
C GLY A 90 -9.65 0.79 11.04
N LYS A 91 -10.05 0.40 9.83
CA LYS A 91 -9.19 0.19 8.68
C LYS A 91 -9.49 1.20 7.58
N TYR A 92 -8.46 1.79 7.01
CA TYR A 92 -8.54 2.84 6.00
C TYR A 92 -7.59 2.57 4.85
N SER A 93 -7.96 3.00 3.65
CA SER A 93 -7.00 3.13 2.55
C SER A 93 -6.25 4.45 2.68
N ILE A 94 -4.96 4.43 2.38
CA ILE A 94 -4.12 5.63 2.30
C ILE A 94 -4.04 6.08 0.85
N TYR A 95 -4.48 7.30 0.58
CA TYR A 95 -4.25 7.99 -0.69
C TYR A 95 -3.48 9.28 -0.44
N THR A 96 -2.73 9.73 -1.44
CA THR A 96 -2.03 11.00 -1.37
C THR A 96 -2.21 11.79 -2.64
N ARG A 97 -2.12 13.12 -2.53
CA ARG A 97 -2.00 14.05 -3.66
C ARG A 97 -0.68 14.78 -3.51
N PRO A 98 0.38 14.31 -4.17
CA PRO A 98 1.69 14.94 -4.08
C PRO A 98 1.71 16.29 -4.80
N GLU A 99 2.37 17.27 -4.16
CA GLU A 99 2.78 18.53 -4.73
C GLU A 99 4.28 18.76 -4.48
N LYS A 100 4.86 19.80 -5.07
CA LYS A 100 6.31 20.06 -4.95
C LYS A 100 6.76 20.30 -3.51
N SER A 101 5.97 21.02 -2.72
CA SER A 101 6.32 21.48 -1.37
C SER A 101 5.50 20.87 -0.25
N ASN A 102 4.39 20.24 -0.59
CA ASN A 102 3.48 19.63 0.37
C ASN A 102 2.71 18.48 -0.27
N TRP A 103 2.22 17.58 0.55
CA TRP A 103 1.32 16.51 0.14
C TRP A 103 0.04 16.59 0.93
N GLU A 104 -1.08 16.32 0.28
CA GLU A 104 -2.31 15.97 0.98
C GLU A 104 -2.34 14.46 1.19
N VAL A 105 -2.63 14.04 2.41
CA VAL A 105 -2.76 12.64 2.80
C VAL A 105 -4.21 12.39 3.21
N TYR A 106 -4.82 11.35 2.67
CA TYR A 106 -6.21 10.99 2.90
C TYR A 106 -6.31 9.62 3.56
N PHE A 107 -7.08 9.52 4.63
CA PHE A 107 -7.56 8.28 5.20
C PHE A 107 -8.97 8.04 4.67
N TYR A 108 -9.14 6.97 3.91
CA TYR A 108 -10.33 6.79 3.08
C TYR A 108 -11.09 5.52 3.48
N ASN A 109 -12.42 5.63 3.65
CA ASN A 109 -13.26 4.57 4.21
C ASN A 109 -13.48 3.35 3.29
N LYS A 110 -13.15 3.42 2.00
CA LYS A 110 -13.23 2.27 1.09
C LYS A 110 -11.90 1.53 1.04
N THR A 111 -11.92 0.25 1.43
CA THR A 111 -10.70 -0.58 1.58
C THR A 111 -10.71 -1.86 0.75
N ASP A 112 -11.79 -2.10 0.00
CA ASP A 112 -12.06 -3.32 -0.77
C ASP A 112 -11.85 -3.17 -2.28
N ASN A 113 -11.34 -2.02 -2.73
CA ASN A 113 -11.03 -1.77 -4.13
C ASN A 113 -9.53 -2.00 -4.41
N SER A 114 -9.22 -2.37 -5.64
CA SER A 114 -7.84 -2.39 -6.15
C SER A 114 -7.50 -1.03 -6.76
N GLY A 115 -6.41 -0.42 -6.28
CA GLY A 115 -5.91 0.84 -6.80
C GLY A 115 -6.78 2.07 -6.46
N LEU A 116 -6.83 3.03 -7.37
CA LEU A 116 -7.60 4.26 -7.17
C LEU A 116 -9.09 4.03 -7.47
N PRO A 117 -10.03 4.38 -6.56
CA PRO A 117 -11.46 4.26 -6.81
C PRO A 117 -11.89 5.21 -7.94
N LYS A 118 -12.81 4.72 -8.78
CA LYS A 118 -13.41 5.50 -9.87
C LYS A 118 -14.93 5.33 -9.84
N PRO A 119 -15.69 6.41 -9.62
CA PRO A 119 -15.23 7.78 -9.36
C PRO A 119 -14.56 7.92 -7.98
N TRP A 120 -13.77 8.97 -7.79
CA TRP A 120 -13.32 9.43 -6.48
C TRP A 120 -14.48 10.09 -5.76
N ASP A 121 -14.74 9.68 -4.51
CA ASP A 121 -15.84 10.20 -3.70
C ASP A 121 -15.28 10.87 -2.42
N GLU A 122 -15.34 12.17 -2.35
CA GLU A 122 -14.83 12.94 -1.22
C GLU A 122 -15.57 12.67 0.09
N SER A 123 -16.81 12.18 0.02
CA SER A 123 -17.60 11.82 1.22
C SER A 123 -17.02 10.63 1.99
N LEU A 124 -16.19 9.81 1.33
CA LEU A 124 -15.49 8.69 1.93
C LEU A 124 -14.17 9.07 2.61
N ILE A 125 -13.77 10.34 2.60
CA ILE A 125 -12.59 10.81 3.32
C ILE A 125 -12.91 10.89 4.80
N ALA A 126 -12.37 9.96 5.60
CA ALA A 126 -12.53 9.95 7.05
C ALA A 126 -11.70 11.07 7.72
N ALA A 127 -10.49 11.27 7.24
CA ALA A 127 -9.61 12.36 7.64
C ALA A 127 -8.64 12.73 6.53
N SER A 128 -8.20 13.97 6.52
CA SER A 128 -7.15 14.45 5.61
C SER A 128 -6.25 15.44 6.33
N LEU A 129 -4.99 15.49 5.92
CA LEU A 129 -4.03 16.47 6.40
C LEU A 129 -3.08 16.88 5.29
N THR A 130 -2.59 18.10 5.35
CA THR A 130 -1.52 18.61 4.48
C THR A 130 -0.20 18.57 5.24
N VAL A 131 0.80 17.92 4.67
CA VAL A 131 2.13 17.78 5.25
C VAL A 131 3.19 18.39 4.34
N LYS A 132 4.17 19.09 4.93
CA LYS A 132 5.31 19.61 4.18
C LYS A 132 6.24 18.48 3.75
N THR A 133 6.76 18.55 2.52
CA THR A 133 7.79 17.64 2.06
C THR A 133 9.15 18.02 2.63
N LYS A 134 9.99 17.00 2.80
CA LYS A 134 11.43 17.18 3.08
C LYS A 134 12.21 16.46 2.00
N ASN A 135 13.17 17.15 1.40
CA ASN A 135 14.09 16.47 0.51
C ASN A 135 15.01 15.56 1.32
N VAL A 136 15.20 14.36 0.83
CA VAL A 136 16.19 13.43 1.38
C VAL A 136 17.50 13.59 0.62
N SER A 137 18.62 13.42 1.32
CA SER A 137 19.96 13.53 0.73
C SER A 137 20.26 12.41 -0.26
N GLU A 138 19.65 11.24 -0.03
CA GLU A 138 19.80 10.06 -0.87
C GLU A 138 18.43 9.56 -1.34
N PRO A 139 18.26 9.32 -2.66
CA PRO A 139 17.04 8.73 -3.19
C PRO A 139 16.79 7.34 -2.59
N ARG A 140 15.55 7.03 -2.30
CA ARG A 140 15.14 5.69 -1.89
C ARG A 140 14.68 4.89 -3.10
N GLU A 141 15.37 3.81 -3.40
CA GLU A 141 15.01 2.94 -4.52
C GLU A 141 13.59 2.38 -4.38
N ASN A 142 13.20 1.96 -3.17
CA ASN A 142 11.88 1.40 -2.93
C ASN A 142 11.00 2.37 -2.13
N PHE A 143 9.77 2.59 -2.57
CA PHE A 143 8.77 3.30 -1.79
C PHE A 143 8.65 2.68 -0.39
N THR A 144 8.68 3.51 0.63
CA THR A 144 8.70 3.08 2.01
C THR A 144 7.69 3.88 2.84
N ILE A 145 6.83 3.17 3.57
CA ILE A 145 6.04 3.70 4.67
C ILE A 145 6.71 3.20 5.95
N SER A 146 7.00 4.10 6.90
CA SER A 146 7.59 3.76 8.19
C SER A 146 6.89 4.51 9.32
N ILE A 147 6.97 3.95 10.53
CA ILE A 147 6.54 4.60 11.77
C ILE A 147 7.80 4.99 12.52
N GLU A 148 7.95 6.28 12.80
CA GLU A 148 9.19 6.87 13.34
C GLU A 148 8.88 7.75 14.57
N SER A 149 9.91 8.05 15.38
CA SER A 149 9.83 8.94 16.54
C SER A 149 8.73 8.52 17.53
N ILE A 150 8.68 7.21 17.82
CA ILE A 150 7.67 6.61 18.66
C ILE A 150 7.89 7.05 20.12
N ASN A 151 6.81 7.48 20.77
CA ASN A 151 6.76 7.73 22.21
C ASN A 151 5.40 7.25 22.76
N ASN A 152 5.13 7.50 24.04
CA ASN A 152 3.89 7.04 24.68
C ASN A 152 2.61 7.68 24.12
N ASP A 153 2.73 8.88 23.54
CA ASP A 153 1.59 9.68 23.10
C ASP A 153 1.38 9.68 21.60
N GLY A 154 2.34 9.17 20.81
CA GLY A 154 2.22 9.17 19.37
C GLY A 154 3.47 8.77 18.59
N ALA A 155 3.38 8.88 17.28
CA ALA A 155 4.45 8.60 16.34
C ALA A 155 4.28 9.40 15.05
N PHE A 156 5.31 9.43 14.22
CA PHE A 156 5.20 9.96 12.86
C PHE A 156 5.10 8.82 11.85
N ILE A 157 4.14 8.91 10.95
CA ILE A 157 4.11 8.06 9.75
C ILE A 157 4.86 8.80 8.65
N ARG A 158 5.90 8.18 8.12
CA ARG A 158 6.71 8.73 7.05
C ARG A 158 6.46 7.99 5.74
N LEU A 159 6.24 8.76 4.68
CA LEU A 159 6.17 8.30 3.30
C LEU A 159 7.43 8.78 2.58
N ALA A 160 8.19 7.88 1.97
CA ALA A 160 9.46 8.21 1.32
C ALA A 160 9.69 7.38 0.05
N TRP A 161 10.08 8.06 -1.03
CA TRP A 161 10.45 7.41 -2.29
C TRP A 161 11.50 8.20 -3.03
#